data_da0874b8f00b4ea1f69a08ffff14bd98
#
_entry.id   da0874b8f00b4ea1f69a08ffff14bd98
#
_cell.length_a   1.000
_cell.length_b   1.000
_cell.length_c   1.000
_cell.angle_alpha   90.00
_cell.angle_beta   90.00
_cell.angle_gamma   90.00
#
_symmetry.space_group_name_H-M   'P 1'
#
loop_
_entity.id
_entity.type
_entity.pdbx_description
1 polymer ?
#
loop_
_entity_poly.entity_id
_entity_poly.type
_entity_poly.pdbx_seq_one_letter_code
_entity_poly.pdbx_strand_id
1 'polypeptide(L)'
;AASLAQVHKAKLKGASENVVIKVLRPNIHKQVHRNIRVMKAGGFLVNLFYKESGRLKLKEVIHDYEKTIFKELDLKIEAANTTVTKKNFSDSDLLFIPKVFWDHTTVNVLTLEEIDGLACTDIQAMDELGIDRKILAENGVKIFLDQVFRDNFFHADMHPGNIFVS
;
A
#
# COMPACT_ATOMS: atom_id res chain seq x y z
N ALA A 1 11.30 0.55 3.04
CA ALA A 1 11.23 1.06 1.66
C ALA A 1 10.31 0.15 0.87
N ALA A 2 9.30 0.71 0.22
CA ALA A 2 8.42 -0.08 -0.64
C ALA A 2 9.23 -0.73 -1.78
N SER A 3 8.91 -1.97 -2.16
CA SER A 3 9.68 -2.71 -3.17
C SER A 3 9.74 -1.99 -4.54
N LEU A 4 8.67 -1.29 -4.91
CA LEU A 4 8.49 -0.61 -6.19
C LEU A 4 8.76 0.91 -6.12
N ALA A 5 8.81 1.49 -4.91
CA ALA A 5 8.93 2.92 -4.69
C ALA A 5 10.04 3.25 -3.67
N GLN A 6 10.39 4.52 -3.60
CA GLN A 6 11.21 5.13 -2.56
C GLN A 6 10.35 6.14 -1.79
N VAL A 7 10.62 6.27 -0.49
CA VAL A 7 9.90 7.19 0.39
C VAL A 7 10.91 8.20 0.95
N HIS A 8 10.57 9.48 0.84
CA HIS A 8 11.40 10.59 1.28
C HIS A 8 10.60 11.55 2.14
N LYS A 9 11.18 12.03 3.23
CA LYS A 9 10.63 13.14 3.99
C LYS A 9 11.03 14.46 3.30
N ALA A 10 10.10 15.41 3.25
CA ALA A 10 10.31 16.70 2.62
C ALA A 10 9.46 17.78 3.30
N LYS A 11 9.69 19.03 2.91
CA LYS A 11 8.87 20.16 3.32
C LYS A 11 8.35 20.88 2.07
N LEU A 12 7.07 21.16 2.05
CA LEU A 12 6.47 21.88 0.93
C LEU A 12 6.97 23.32 0.92
N LYS A 13 7.40 23.77 -0.25
CA LYS A 13 7.88 25.13 -0.44
C LYS A 13 6.71 26.12 -0.33
N GLY A 14 6.77 27.03 0.65
CA GLY A 14 5.69 27.98 0.91
C GLY A 14 4.60 27.51 1.87
N ALA A 15 4.71 26.29 2.41
CA ALA A 15 3.87 25.80 3.51
C ALA A 15 4.75 25.38 4.70
N SER A 16 4.17 25.40 5.90
CA SER A 16 4.86 24.91 7.12
C SER A 16 4.73 23.40 7.31
N GLU A 17 3.99 22.75 6.44
CA GLU A 17 3.64 21.33 6.56
C GLU A 17 4.79 20.42 6.10
N ASN A 18 5.14 19.46 6.95
CA ASN A 18 6.02 18.36 6.58
C ASN A 18 5.25 17.32 5.78
N VAL A 19 5.91 16.72 4.80
CA VAL A 19 5.29 15.75 3.90
C VAL A 19 6.18 14.54 3.71
N VAL A 20 5.56 13.44 3.37
CA VAL A 20 6.20 12.23 2.90
C VAL A 20 5.91 12.08 1.40
N ILE A 21 6.97 11.93 0.62
CA ILE A 21 6.88 11.76 -0.83
C ILE A 21 7.28 10.34 -1.18
N LYS A 22 6.33 9.59 -1.76
CA LYS A 22 6.54 8.26 -2.32
C LYS A 22 6.75 8.40 -3.83
N VAL A 23 7.89 7.94 -4.34
CA VAL A 23 8.27 8.05 -5.75
C VAL A 23 8.55 6.68 -6.32
N LEU A 24 7.95 6.33 -7.44
CA LEU A 24 8.25 5.08 -8.13
C LEU A 24 9.71 5.03 -8.56
N ARG A 25 10.33 3.86 -8.45
CA ARG A 25 11.74 3.68 -8.86
C ARG A 25 11.91 3.95 -10.35
N PRO A 26 13.04 4.55 -10.76
CA PRO A 26 13.33 4.77 -12.17
C PRO A 26 13.23 3.46 -12.97
N ASN A 27 12.64 3.53 -14.16
CA ASN A 27 12.51 2.39 -15.08
C ASN A 27 11.71 1.19 -14.53
N ILE A 28 10.96 1.34 -13.43
CA ILE A 28 10.19 0.23 -12.83
C ILE A 28 9.18 -0.37 -13.82
N HIS A 29 8.53 0.44 -14.64
CA HIS A 29 7.63 -0.04 -15.68
C HIS A 29 8.33 -0.97 -16.68
N LYS A 30 9.55 -0.62 -17.12
CA LYS A 30 10.34 -1.48 -18.03
C LYS A 30 10.76 -2.78 -17.37
N GLN A 31 11.11 -2.74 -16.08
CA GLN A 31 11.47 -3.94 -15.32
C GLN A 31 10.27 -4.88 -15.17
N VAL A 32 9.11 -4.34 -14.80
CA VAL A 32 7.86 -5.11 -14.67
C VAL A 32 7.47 -5.74 -16.01
N HIS A 33 7.47 -4.98 -17.10
CA HIS A 33 7.20 -5.52 -18.43
C HIS A 33 8.16 -6.66 -18.81
N ARG A 34 9.46 -6.54 -18.49
CA ARG A 34 10.44 -7.60 -18.73
C ARG A 34 10.14 -8.83 -17.90
N ASN A 35 9.85 -8.67 -16.61
CA ASN A 35 9.54 -9.77 -15.72
C ASN A 35 8.27 -10.52 -16.16
N ILE A 36 7.22 -9.81 -16.54
CA ILE A 36 6.00 -10.41 -17.08
C ILE A 36 6.27 -11.20 -18.35
N ARG A 37 7.11 -10.69 -19.27
CA ARG A 37 7.50 -11.46 -20.47
C ARG A 37 8.21 -12.77 -20.12
N VAL A 38 9.12 -12.74 -19.14
CA VAL A 38 9.81 -13.95 -18.66
C VAL A 38 8.81 -14.94 -18.04
N MET A 39 7.88 -14.45 -17.23
CA MET A 39 6.81 -15.29 -16.65
C MET A 39 5.94 -15.93 -17.73
N LYS A 40 5.53 -15.16 -18.76
CA LYS A 40 4.74 -15.68 -19.89
C LYS A 40 5.51 -16.76 -20.68
N ALA A 41 6.81 -16.54 -20.92
CA ALA A 41 7.66 -17.53 -21.59
C ALA A 41 7.82 -18.80 -20.73
N GLY A 42 8.08 -18.66 -19.43
CA GLY A 42 8.14 -19.78 -18.49
C GLY A 42 6.83 -20.56 -18.41
N GLY A 43 5.70 -19.85 -18.30
CA GLY A 43 4.37 -20.47 -18.30
C GLY A 43 4.07 -21.22 -19.60
N PHE A 44 4.54 -20.72 -20.74
CA PHE A 44 4.43 -21.43 -22.03
C PHE A 44 5.25 -22.72 -22.02
N LEU A 45 6.50 -22.69 -21.53
CA LEU A 45 7.34 -23.89 -21.43
C LEU A 45 6.74 -24.94 -20.49
N VAL A 46 6.24 -24.52 -19.33
CA VAL A 46 5.56 -25.44 -18.39
C VAL A 46 4.35 -26.10 -19.07
N ASN A 47 3.54 -25.34 -19.80
CA ASN A 47 2.40 -25.91 -20.55
C ASN A 47 2.83 -26.88 -21.65
N LEU A 48 4.03 -26.71 -22.21
CA LEU A 48 4.55 -27.61 -23.28
C LEU A 48 5.03 -28.94 -22.71
N PHE A 49 5.68 -28.92 -21.54
CA PHE A 49 6.32 -30.11 -20.97
C PHE A 49 5.49 -30.83 -19.90
N TYR A 50 4.52 -30.18 -19.30
CA TYR A 50 3.69 -30.72 -18.24
C TYR A 50 2.23 -30.88 -18.68
N LYS A 51 1.79 -32.13 -18.95
CA LYS A 51 0.42 -32.45 -19.38
C LYS A 51 -0.68 -32.01 -18.37
N GLU A 52 -0.34 -31.92 -17.09
CA GLU A 52 -1.29 -31.48 -16.04
C GLU A 52 -1.32 -29.97 -15.80
N SER A 53 -0.50 -29.20 -16.53
CA SER A 53 -0.42 -27.74 -16.42
C SER A 53 -1.74 -27.02 -16.74
N GLY A 54 -2.63 -27.65 -17.49
CA GLY A 54 -3.97 -27.14 -17.77
C GLY A 54 -4.81 -26.88 -16.50
N ARG A 55 -4.56 -27.62 -15.40
CA ARG A 55 -5.20 -27.39 -14.11
C ARG A 55 -4.69 -26.12 -13.41
N LEU A 56 -3.46 -25.72 -13.66
CA LEU A 56 -2.83 -24.58 -12.97
C LEU A 56 -3.24 -23.23 -13.56
N LYS A 57 -3.90 -23.20 -14.72
CA LYS A 57 -4.37 -21.98 -15.39
C LYS A 57 -3.32 -20.84 -15.40
N LEU A 58 -2.05 -21.20 -15.60
CA LEU A 58 -0.92 -20.27 -15.47
C LEU A 58 -1.07 -18.99 -16.29
N LYS A 59 -1.75 -19.06 -17.44
CA LYS A 59 -2.01 -17.88 -18.27
C LYS A 59 -2.93 -16.89 -17.56
N GLU A 60 -3.99 -17.38 -16.89
CA GLU A 60 -4.94 -16.56 -16.13
C GLU A 60 -4.22 -15.93 -14.93
N VAL A 61 -3.46 -16.72 -14.18
CA VAL A 61 -2.67 -16.24 -13.02
C VAL A 61 -1.69 -15.13 -13.42
N ILE A 62 -0.93 -15.34 -14.52
CA ILE A 62 0.02 -14.33 -15.00
C ILE A 62 -0.71 -13.07 -15.49
N HIS A 63 -1.86 -13.22 -16.11
CA HIS A 63 -2.67 -12.09 -16.56
C HIS A 63 -3.23 -11.27 -15.39
N ASP A 64 -3.72 -11.94 -14.34
CA ASP A 64 -4.23 -11.27 -13.14
C ASP A 64 -3.09 -10.60 -12.36
N TYR A 65 -1.93 -11.25 -12.26
CA TYR A 65 -0.73 -10.63 -11.71
C TYR A 65 -0.33 -9.37 -12.50
N GLU A 66 -0.33 -9.45 -13.84
CA GLU A 66 -0.03 -8.30 -14.71
C GLU A 66 -0.98 -7.12 -14.42
N LYS A 67 -2.28 -7.36 -14.33
CA LYS A 67 -3.27 -6.32 -14.00
C LYS A 67 -3.02 -5.73 -12.62
N THR A 68 -2.75 -6.57 -11.63
CA THR A 68 -2.54 -6.12 -10.24
C THR A 68 -1.29 -5.26 -10.14
N ILE A 69 -0.16 -5.72 -10.70
CA ILE A 69 1.10 -4.99 -10.59
C ILE A 69 1.05 -3.64 -11.34
N PHE A 70 0.31 -3.53 -12.45
CA PHE A 70 0.15 -2.24 -13.12
C PHE A 70 -0.74 -1.26 -12.36
N LYS A 71 -1.71 -1.74 -11.56
CA LYS A 71 -2.45 -0.90 -10.63
C LYS A 71 -1.55 -0.37 -9.50
N GLU A 72 -0.64 -1.20 -8.99
CA GLU A 72 0.37 -0.81 -7.99
C GLU A 72 1.38 0.23 -8.51
N LEU A 73 1.56 0.32 -9.83
CA LEU A 73 2.40 1.32 -10.48
C LEU A 73 1.67 2.64 -10.76
N ASP A 74 0.42 2.80 -10.35
CA ASP A 74 -0.32 4.04 -10.42
C ASP A 74 -0.59 4.59 -9.02
N LEU A 75 0.29 5.48 -8.55
CA LEU A 75 0.18 6.08 -7.23
C LEU A 75 -1.06 6.99 -7.06
N LYS A 76 -1.76 7.37 -8.13
CA LYS A 76 -3.06 8.05 -8.02
C LYS A 76 -4.15 7.14 -7.50
N ILE A 77 -4.07 5.83 -7.77
CA ILE A 77 -5.01 4.85 -7.20
C ILE A 77 -4.80 4.79 -5.68
N GLU A 78 -3.56 4.74 -5.22
CA GLU A 78 -3.24 4.77 -3.79
C GLU A 78 -3.73 6.08 -3.14
N ALA A 79 -3.50 7.23 -3.80
CA ALA A 79 -4.00 8.53 -3.36
C ALA A 79 -5.54 8.56 -3.22
N ALA A 80 -6.25 8.01 -4.20
CA ALA A 80 -7.70 7.93 -4.18
C ALA A 80 -8.20 7.04 -3.04
N ASN A 81 -7.60 5.86 -2.87
CA ASN A 81 -7.93 4.93 -1.79
C ASN A 81 -7.68 5.58 -0.42
N THR A 82 -6.54 6.25 -0.22
CA THR A 82 -6.23 7.00 1.00
C THR A 82 -7.29 8.08 1.29
N THR A 83 -7.71 8.81 0.25
CA THR A 83 -8.73 9.85 0.39
C THR A 83 -10.10 9.26 0.79
N VAL A 84 -10.49 8.13 0.19
CA VAL A 84 -11.74 7.42 0.54
C VAL A 84 -11.67 6.92 1.97
N THR A 85 -10.57 6.27 2.37
CA THR A 85 -10.40 5.79 3.75
C THR A 85 -10.47 6.95 4.75
N LYS A 86 -9.80 8.08 4.46
CA LYS A 86 -9.87 9.29 5.31
C LYS A 86 -11.28 9.79 5.49
N LYS A 87 -12.08 9.79 4.43
CA LYS A 87 -13.50 10.18 4.49
C LYS A 87 -14.32 9.22 5.34
N ASN A 88 -14.12 7.90 5.17
CA ASN A 88 -14.87 6.87 5.90
C ASN A 88 -14.61 6.89 7.41
N PHE A 89 -13.42 7.36 7.82
CA PHE A 89 -13.01 7.45 9.22
C PHE A 89 -12.96 8.91 9.75
N SER A 90 -13.60 9.87 9.06
CA SER A 90 -13.59 11.28 9.46
C SER A 90 -14.14 11.53 10.86
N ASP A 91 -15.11 10.70 11.29
CA ASP A 91 -15.80 10.83 12.57
C ASP A 91 -15.33 9.79 13.60
N SER A 92 -14.16 9.18 13.36
CA SER A 92 -13.61 8.10 14.21
C SER A 92 -12.24 8.48 14.74
N ASP A 93 -12.05 8.42 16.06
CA ASP A 93 -10.75 8.60 16.71
C ASP A 93 -9.86 7.33 16.64
N LEU A 94 -10.37 6.25 16.03
CA LEU A 94 -9.65 4.97 15.99
C LEU A 94 -8.54 4.94 14.94
N LEU A 95 -8.67 5.74 13.88
CA LEU A 95 -7.76 5.68 12.75
C LEU A 95 -7.48 7.06 12.17
N PHE A 96 -6.24 7.49 12.27
CA PHE A 96 -5.77 8.70 11.58
C PHE A 96 -5.25 8.32 10.17
N ILE A 97 -5.77 8.99 9.15
CA ILE A 97 -5.31 8.82 7.76
C ILE A 97 -4.67 10.13 7.29
N PRO A 98 -3.45 10.10 6.71
CA PRO A 98 -2.77 11.29 6.23
C PRO A 98 -3.55 11.98 5.12
N LYS A 99 -3.43 13.30 5.06
CA LYS A 99 -3.95 14.10 3.95
C LYS A 99 -3.15 13.83 2.68
N VAL A 100 -3.84 13.72 1.55
CA VAL A 100 -3.20 13.65 0.22
C VAL A 100 -3.06 15.07 -0.33
N PHE A 101 -1.86 15.41 -0.79
CA PHE A 101 -1.60 16.67 -1.51
C PHE A 101 -1.75 16.43 -3.01
N TRP A 102 -2.97 16.58 -3.52
CA TRP A 102 -3.31 16.25 -4.90
C TRP A 102 -2.54 17.07 -5.94
N ASP A 103 -2.27 18.36 -5.67
CA ASP A 103 -1.50 19.25 -6.56
C ASP A 103 -0.05 18.78 -6.73
N HIS A 104 0.44 17.95 -5.80
CA HIS A 104 1.79 17.38 -5.79
C HIS A 104 1.78 15.86 -6.00
N THR A 105 0.65 15.31 -6.47
CA THR A 105 0.47 13.86 -6.69
C THR A 105 0.26 13.57 -8.17
N THR A 106 1.02 12.61 -8.68
CA THR A 106 0.95 12.14 -10.08
C THR A 106 0.90 10.62 -10.12
N VAL A 107 0.86 10.01 -11.30
CA VAL A 107 0.97 8.55 -11.46
C VAL A 107 2.24 7.99 -10.80
N ASN A 108 3.34 8.75 -10.85
CA ASN A 108 4.66 8.29 -10.37
C ASN A 108 5.05 8.86 -9.00
N VAL A 109 4.30 9.80 -8.46
CA VAL A 109 4.61 10.50 -7.21
C VAL A 109 3.35 10.65 -6.37
N LEU A 110 3.41 10.21 -5.11
CA LEU A 110 2.36 10.41 -4.12
C LEU A 110 2.92 11.26 -3.00
N THR A 111 2.23 12.36 -2.68
CA THR A 111 2.60 13.27 -1.60
C THR A 111 1.54 13.22 -0.51
N LEU A 112 1.97 12.83 0.69
CA LEU A 112 1.14 12.67 1.87
C LEU A 112 1.62 13.58 3.00
N GLU A 113 0.73 13.89 3.91
CA GLU A 113 1.04 14.46 5.21
C GLU A 113 2.01 13.54 5.96
N GLU A 114 3.05 14.11 6.59
CA GLU A 114 3.92 13.33 7.47
C GLU A 114 3.17 12.98 8.76
N ILE A 115 3.21 11.71 9.12
CA ILE A 115 2.66 11.22 10.39
C ILE A 115 3.82 11.06 11.36
N ASP A 116 3.71 11.68 12.53
CA ASP A 116 4.55 11.38 13.67
C ASP A 116 3.90 10.27 14.49
N GLY A 117 4.56 9.14 14.56
CA GLY A 117 4.08 7.98 15.29
C GLY A 117 5.14 6.89 15.39
N LEU A 118 4.93 6.00 16.33
CA LEU A 118 5.76 4.84 16.53
C LEU A 118 5.31 3.72 15.58
N ALA A 119 6.24 3.09 14.87
CA ALA A 119 5.90 1.94 14.05
C ALA A 119 5.32 0.81 14.93
N CYS A 120 4.19 0.23 14.56
CA CYS A 120 3.55 -0.82 15.37
C CYS A 120 4.39 -2.12 15.47
N THR A 121 5.51 -2.18 14.75
CA THR A 121 6.50 -3.27 14.84
C THR A 121 7.54 -3.04 15.93
N ASP A 122 7.65 -1.83 16.47
CA ASP A 122 8.60 -1.51 17.55
C ASP A 122 7.99 -1.79 18.92
N ILE A 123 8.01 -3.08 19.27
CA ILE A 123 7.40 -3.59 20.50
C ILE A 123 8.07 -2.98 21.74
N GLN A 124 9.39 -2.80 21.71
CA GLN A 124 10.11 -2.26 22.86
C GLN A 124 9.68 -0.82 23.15
N ALA A 125 9.63 0.03 22.13
CA ALA A 125 9.23 1.42 22.29
C ALA A 125 7.73 1.55 22.67
N MET A 126 6.87 0.63 22.21
CA MET A 126 5.46 0.58 22.66
C MET A 126 5.36 0.25 24.15
N ASP A 127 6.13 -0.73 24.63
CA ASP A 127 6.15 -1.11 26.04
C ASP A 127 6.71 0.03 26.93
N GLU A 128 7.75 0.74 26.47
CA GLU A 128 8.31 1.92 27.17
C GLU A 128 7.32 3.08 27.27
N LEU A 129 6.45 3.25 26.28
CA LEU A 129 5.39 4.28 26.28
C LEU A 129 4.10 3.82 27.00
N GLY A 130 4.06 2.58 27.51
CA GLY A 130 2.90 2.03 28.20
C GLY A 130 1.68 1.77 27.30
N ILE A 131 1.91 1.57 26.00
CA ILE A 131 0.84 1.28 25.04
C ILE A 131 0.30 -0.14 25.26
N ASP A 132 -1.00 -0.24 25.55
CA ASP A 132 -1.66 -1.54 25.68
C ASP A 132 -1.87 -2.20 24.32
N ARG A 133 -1.02 -3.17 24.03
CA ARG A 133 -1.04 -3.92 22.76
C ARG A 133 -2.33 -4.72 22.55
N LYS A 134 -3.06 -5.06 23.63
CA LYS A 134 -4.34 -5.75 23.52
C LYS A 134 -5.41 -4.80 23.00
N ILE A 135 -5.48 -3.58 23.54
CA ILE A 135 -6.38 -2.53 23.06
C ILE A 135 -6.04 -2.18 21.60
N LEU A 136 -4.76 -2.08 21.27
CA LEU A 136 -4.32 -1.82 19.90
C LEU A 136 -4.79 -2.91 18.94
N ALA A 137 -4.68 -4.18 19.32
CA ALA A 137 -5.15 -5.29 18.49
C ALA A 137 -6.68 -5.30 18.35
N GLU A 138 -7.42 -5.03 19.42
CA GLU A 138 -8.89 -4.91 19.40
C GLU A 138 -9.33 -3.76 18.46
N ASN A 139 -8.66 -2.61 18.53
CA ASN A 139 -8.91 -1.49 17.63
C ASN A 139 -8.60 -1.86 16.17
N GLY A 140 -7.50 -2.58 15.91
CA GLY A 140 -7.15 -3.07 14.58
C GLY A 140 -8.22 -3.98 13.98
N VAL A 141 -8.77 -4.91 14.78
CA VAL A 141 -9.89 -5.77 14.37
C VAL A 141 -11.13 -4.93 14.08
N LYS A 142 -11.47 -3.97 14.92
CA LYS A 142 -12.62 -3.09 14.72
C LYS A 142 -12.48 -2.27 13.44
N ILE A 143 -11.32 -1.66 13.21
CA ILE A 143 -11.02 -0.92 11.97
C ILE A 143 -11.19 -1.82 10.75
N PHE A 144 -10.70 -3.06 10.80
CA PHE A 144 -10.85 -4.03 9.72
C PHE A 144 -12.34 -4.34 9.46
N LEU A 145 -13.11 -4.64 10.51
CA LEU A 145 -14.52 -4.96 10.39
C LEU A 145 -15.34 -3.77 9.86
N ASP A 146 -15.03 -2.54 10.32
CA ASP A 146 -15.66 -1.33 9.82
C ASP A 146 -15.41 -1.13 8.32
N GLN A 147 -14.17 -1.32 7.85
CA GLN A 147 -13.85 -1.22 6.42
C GLN A 147 -14.62 -2.25 5.58
N VAL A 148 -14.71 -3.50 6.05
CA VAL A 148 -15.34 -4.59 5.30
C VAL A 148 -16.88 -4.50 5.32
N PHE A 149 -17.48 -4.31 6.50
CA PHE A 149 -18.93 -4.46 6.69
C PHE A 149 -19.70 -3.15 6.68
N ARG A 150 -19.09 -2.05 7.12
CA ARG A 150 -19.73 -0.73 7.13
C ARG A 150 -19.48 0.01 5.82
N ASP A 151 -18.20 0.04 5.39
CA ASP A 151 -17.76 0.91 4.29
C ASP A 151 -17.79 0.19 2.94
N ASN A 152 -17.86 -1.15 2.94
CA ASN A 152 -17.69 -1.99 1.75
C ASN A 152 -16.44 -1.60 0.94
N PHE A 153 -15.44 -1.09 1.64
CA PHE A 153 -14.17 -0.63 1.10
C PHE A 153 -13.03 -1.06 2.03
N PHE A 154 -12.21 -1.96 1.55
CA PHE A 154 -11.08 -2.52 2.30
C PHE A 154 -9.76 -2.13 1.67
N HIS A 155 -8.87 -1.49 2.46
CA HIS A 155 -7.49 -1.25 2.04
C HIS A 155 -6.69 -2.54 2.22
N ALA A 156 -6.34 -3.21 1.14
CA ALA A 156 -5.72 -4.55 1.17
C ALA A 156 -4.29 -4.58 1.73
N ASP A 157 -3.62 -3.43 1.90
CA ASP A 157 -2.23 -3.34 2.39
C ASP A 157 -2.17 -2.91 3.86
N MET A 158 -2.76 -3.73 4.75
CA MET A 158 -2.65 -3.57 6.21
C MET A 158 -1.37 -4.24 6.76
N HIS A 159 -0.24 -4.01 6.10
CA HIS A 159 1.03 -4.52 6.61
C HIS A 159 1.46 -3.73 7.86
N PRO A 160 1.94 -4.38 8.93
CA PRO A 160 2.36 -3.69 10.15
C PRO A 160 3.40 -2.57 9.93
N GLY A 161 4.20 -2.63 8.89
CA GLY A 161 5.15 -1.58 8.52
C GLY A 161 4.51 -0.29 8.01
N ASN A 162 3.20 -0.28 7.73
CA ASN A 162 2.44 0.88 7.28
C ASN A 162 1.53 1.45 8.39
N ILE A 163 1.58 0.86 9.59
CA ILE A 163 0.75 1.26 10.74
C ILE A 163 1.63 1.92 11.79
N PHE A 164 1.24 3.12 12.18
CA PHE A 164 1.88 3.90 13.24
C PHE A 164 0.90 4.07 14.39
N VAL A 165 1.43 4.13 15.60
CA VAL A 165 0.69 4.33 16.84
C VAL A 165 1.13 5.66 17.43
N SER A 166 0.18 6.48 17.84
CA SER A 166 0.40 7.77 18.50
C SER A 166 -0.42 7.87 19.75
#